data_650f2c473e92b272d3f8f8ffa458ad4e
#
_entry.id   650f2c473e92b272d3f8f8ffa458ad4e
#
_cell.length_a   1.000
_cell.length_b   1.000
_cell.length_c   1.000
_cell.angle_alpha   90.00
_cell.angle_beta   90.00
_cell.angle_gamma   90.00
#
_symmetry.space_group_name_H-M   'P 1'
#
loop_
_entity.id
_entity.type
_entity.pdbx_description
1 polymer ?
#
loop_
_entity_poly.entity_id
_entity_poly.type
_entity_poly.pdbx_seq_one_letter_code
_entity_poly.pdbx_strand_id
1 'polypeptide(L)'
;SVDYTLERAGIAHTAEEVNWLVAQIEKLKPFPDVPAAMEKLRKRYKLAILSNGDPDMLEAARAHHGIAFDHIISVAAAGAFKPHVATYTKAAQIVGVAMNEILFVANHAFDCVGAKAAGMKAAFIDRRKRPFGKWPYQPDMIVADFAELAEQLS
;
A
#
# COMPACT_ATOMS: atom_id res chain seq x y z
N SER A 1 -13.80 -9.19 7.37
CA SER A 1 -14.44 -9.32 6.05
C SER A 1 -15.46 -8.21 5.83
N VAL A 2 -15.92 -8.01 4.59
CA VAL A 2 -17.00 -7.04 4.26
C VAL A 2 -18.27 -7.40 5.01
N ASP A 3 -18.65 -8.66 4.99
CA ASP A 3 -19.79 -9.22 5.70
C ASP A 3 -19.81 -8.80 7.18
N TYR A 4 -18.77 -9.12 7.94
CA TYR A 4 -18.63 -8.70 9.35
C TYR A 4 -18.75 -7.19 9.55
N THR A 5 -18.24 -6.40 8.62
CA THR A 5 -18.32 -4.93 8.72
C THR A 5 -19.74 -4.42 8.55
N LEU A 6 -20.51 -5.01 7.63
CA LEU A 6 -21.91 -4.68 7.40
C LEU A 6 -22.77 -5.11 8.59
N GLU A 7 -22.57 -6.33 9.12
CA GLU A 7 -23.24 -6.79 10.35
C GLU A 7 -23.00 -5.84 11.52
N ARG A 8 -21.73 -5.48 11.77
CA ARG A 8 -21.36 -4.56 12.85
C ARG A 8 -21.96 -3.17 12.69
N ALA A 9 -22.16 -2.73 11.46
CA ALA A 9 -22.79 -1.44 11.13
C ALA A 9 -24.34 -1.51 11.19
N GLY A 10 -24.92 -2.68 11.41
CA GLY A 10 -26.39 -2.89 11.42
C GLY A 10 -27.02 -2.75 10.03
N ILE A 11 -26.23 -2.95 8.96
CA ILE A 11 -26.70 -2.85 7.58
C ILE A 11 -27.15 -4.25 7.13
N ALA A 12 -28.46 -4.40 6.86
CA ALA A 12 -28.99 -5.64 6.28
C ALA A 12 -28.42 -5.84 4.87
N HIS A 13 -27.95 -7.04 4.58
CA HIS A 13 -27.31 -7.38 3.31
C HIS A 13 -27.47 -8.86 2.98
N THR A 14 -27.27 -9.18 1.72
CA THR A 14 -27.25 -10.54 1.18
C THR A 14 -25.82 -10.97 0.85
N ALA A 15 -25.62 -12.28 0.67
CA ALA A 15 -24.33 -12.80 0.21
C ALA A 15 -23.95 -12.28 -1.19
N GLU A 16 -24.93 -12.03 -2.06
CA GLU A 16 -24.73 -11.46 -3.38
C GLU A 16 -24.20 -10.01 -3.31
N GLU A 17 -24.75 -9.20 -2.41
CA GLU A 17 -24.28 -7.82 -2.18
C GLU A 17 -22.87 -7.79 -1.60
N VAL A 18 -22.53 -8.70 -0.69
CA VAL A 18 -21.16 -8.85 -0.17
C VAL A 18 -20.20 -9.21 -1.31
N ASN A 19 -20.55 -10.19 -2.15
CA ASN A 19 -19.72 -10.60 -3.28
C ASN A 19 -19.57 -9.46 -4.29
N TRP A 20 -20.64 -8.71 -4.56
CA TRP A 20 -20.58 -7.54 -5.43
C TRP A 20 -19.64 -6.47 -4.88
N LEU A 21 -19.71 -6.16 -3.58
CA LEU A 21 -18.83 -5.18 -2.93
C LEU A 21 -17.36 -5.63 -2.98
N VAL A 22 -17.07 -6.90 -2.73
CA VAL A 22 -15.71 -7.45 -2.85
C VAL A 22 -15.17 -7.29 -4.26
N ALA A 23 -15.98 -7.60 -5.28
CA ALA A 23 -15.59 -7.45 -6.68
C ALA A 23 -15.35 -5.97 -7.09
N GLN A 24 -15.90 -4.98 -6.37
CA GLN A 24 -15.60 -3.57 -6.66
C GLN A 24 -14.16 -3.18 -6.23
N ILE A 25 -13.57 -3.87 -5.26
CA ILE A 25 -12.19 -3.59 -4.81
C ILE A 25 -11.20 -3.78 -5.96
N GLU A 26 -11.41 -4.79 -6.79
CA GLU A 26 -10.57 -5.07 -7.97
C GLU A 26 -10.71 -4.02 -9.08
N LYS A 27 -11.80 -3.25 -9.07
CA LYS A 27 -12.15 -2.23 -10.08
C LYS A 27 -11.89 -0.80 -9.62
N LEU A 28 -11.25 -0.62 -8.46
CA LEU A 28 -10.93 0.71 -7.95
C LEU A 28 -9.96 1.42 -8.89
N LYS A 29 -10.30 2.66 -9.23
CA LYS A 29 -9.42 3.51 -10.02
C LYS A 29 -8.36 4.15 -9.12
N PRO A 30 -7.14 4.35 -9.62
CA PRO A 30 -6.15 5.13 -8.90
C PRO A 30 -6.63 6.58 -8.71
N PHE A 31 -6.13 7.25 -7.69
CA PHE A 31 -6.34 8.70 -7.54
C PHE A 31 -5.71 9.43 -8.74
N PRO A 32 -6.25 10.59 -9.14
CA PRO A 32 -5.82 11.30 -10.35
C PRO A 32 -4.33 11.66 -10.41
N ASP A 33 -3.70 11.89 -9.26
CA ASP A 33 -2.28 12.22 -9.13
C ASP A 33 -1.35 11.02 -9.33
N VAL A 34 -1.86 9.78 -9.15
CA VAL A 34 -1.03 8.58 -9.09
C VAL A 34 -0.41 8.20 -10.44
N PRO A 35 -1.14 8.13 -11.57
CA PRO A 35 -0.56 7.64 -12.82
C PRO A 35 0.65 8.46 -13.28
N ALA A 36 0.54 9.80 -13.30
CA ALA A 36 1.62 10.68 -13.72
C ALA A 36 2.82 10.63 -12.76
N ALA A 37 2.56 10.53 -11.45
CA ALA A 37 3.61 10.39 -10.44
C ALA A 37 4.37 9.07 -10.60
N MET A 38 3.67 7.95 -10.83
CA MET A 38 4.31 6.66 -11.07
C MET A 38 5.20 6.68 -12.33
N GLU A 39 4.74 7.29 -13.43
CA GLU A 39 5.54 7.45 -14.64
C GLU A 39 6.81 8.30 -14.40
N LYS A 40 6.74 9.30 -13.53
CA LYS A 40 7.90 10.13 -13.16
C LYS A 40 8.88 9.33 -12.29
N LEU A 41 8.37 8.64 -11.26
CA LEU A 41 9.19 7.88 -10.30
C LEU A 41 9.90 6.68 -10.94
N ARG A 42 9.24 5.95 -11.84
CA ARG A 42 9.82 4.76 -12.48
C ARG A 42 11.05 5.04 -13.36
N LYS A 43 11.28 6.30 -13.72
CA LYS A 43 12.50 6.71 -14.48
C LYS A 43 13.77 6.59 -13.63
N ARG A 44 13.64 6.58 -12.31
CA ARG A 44 14.76 6.57 -11.35
C ARG A 44 14.70 5.44 -10.33
N TYR A 45 13.50 4.90 -10.07
CA TYR A 45 13.27 3.92 -9.02
C TYR A 45 12.53 2.70 -9.55
N LYS A 46 12.81 1.54 -8.96
CA LYS A 46 11.94 0.38 -9.08
C LYS A 46 10.68 0.59 -8.24
N LEU A 47 9.54 0.22 -8.78
CA LEU A 47 8.26 0.36 -8.12
C LEU A 47 7.70 -0.99 -7.72
N ALA A 48 7.33 -1.14 -6.44
CA ALA A 48 6.76 -2.38 -5.93
C ALA A 48 5.51 -2.12 -5.09
N ILE A 49 4.56 -3.04 -5.13
CA ILE A 49 3.43 -3.10 -4.19
C ILE A 49 3.73 -4.15 -3.13
N LEU A 50 3.47 -3.84 -1.86
CA LEU A 50 3.37 -4.78 -0.75
C LEU A 50 1.99 -4.63 -0.10
N SER A 51 1.14 -5.64 -0.23
CA SER A 51 -0.26 -5.58 0.18
C SER A 51 -0.68 -6.75 1.05
N ASN A 52 -1.61 -6.49 1.99
CA ASN A 52 -2.32 -7.52 2.74
C ASN A 52 -3.41 -8.24 1.90
N GLY A 53 -3.58 -7.86 0.63
CA GLY A 53 -4.49 -8.52 -0.30
C GLY A 53 -4.00 -9.87 -0.79
N ASP A 54 -4.93 -10.72 -1.19
CA ASP A 54 -4.61 -12.02 -1.80
C ASP A 54 -3.95 -11.84 -3.17
N PRO A 55 -3.10 -12.79 -3.62
CA PRO A 55 -2.39 -12.69 -4.90
C PRO A 55 -3.32 -12.45 -6.09
N ASP A 56 -4.41 -13.20 -6.18
CA ASP A 56 -5.36 -13.11 -7.30
C ASP A 56 -6.06 -11.75 -7.36
N MET A 57 -6.46 -11.22 -6.19
CA MET A 57 -7.03 -9.88 -6.07
C MET A 57 -6.05 -8.79 -6.53
N LEU A 58 -4.78 -8.91 -6.15
CA LEU A 58 -3.75 -7.94 -6.55
C LEU A 58 -3.47 -7.98 -8.03
N GLU A 59 -3.48 -9.16 -8.65
CA GLU A 59 -3.29 -9.32 -10.08
C GLU A 59 -4.48 -8.76 -10.87
N ALA A 60 -5.71 -9.01 -10.42
CA ALA A 60 -6.92 -8.44 -11.01
C ALA A 60 -6.90 -6.90 -10.94
N ALA A 61 -6.54 -6.33 -9.78
CA ALA A 61 -6.41 -4.89 -9.60
C ALA A 61 -5.33 -4.31 -10.52
N ARG A 62 -4.17 -4.96 -10.65
CA ARG A 62 -3.09 -4.56 -11.55
C ARG A 62 -3.57 -4.48 -13.00
N ALA A 63 -4.24 -5.50 -13.47
CA ALA A 63 -4.78 -5.55 -14.82
C ALA A 63 -5.78 -4.41 -15.08
N HIS A 64 -6.56 -4.03 -14.06
CA HIS A 64 -7.58 -2.99 -14.18
C HIS A 64 -6.99 -1.56 -14.21
N HIS A 65 -6.04 -1.23 -13.33
CA HIS A 65 -5.53 0.16 -13.26
C HIS A 65 -4.40 0.49 -14.24
N GLY A 66 -3.78 -0.53 -14.87
CA GLY A 66 -2.78 -0.36 -15.94
C GLY A 66 -1.45 0.27 -15.52
N ILE A 67 -1.21 0.51 -14.23
CA ILE A 67 0.07 1.05 -13.74
C ILE A 67 1.10 -0.09 -13.70
N ALA A 68 2.25 0.14 -14.31
CA ALA A 68 3.33 -0.85 -14.32
C ALA A 68 4.13 -0.80 -13.00
N PHE A 69 4.25 -1.96 -12.35
CA PHE A 69 5.11 -2.21 -11.20
C PHE A 69 6.13 -3.29 -11.53
N ASP A 70 7.33 -3.18 -10.99
CA ASP A 70 8.38 -4.20 -11.12
C ASP A 70 8.05 -5.44 -10.29
N HIS A 71 7.42 -5.25 -9.13
CA HIS A 71 6.97 -6.34 -8.26
C HIS A 71 5.58 -6.05 -7.68
N ILE A 72 4.75 -7.09 -7.57
CA ILE A 72 3.50 -7.10 -6.81
C ILE A 72 3.59 -8.20 -5.78
N ILE A 73 3.62 -7.83 -4.51
CA ILE A 73 3.94 -8.73 -3.40
C ILE A 73 2.74 -8.80 -2.47
N SER A 74 2.12 -9.97 -2.40
CA SER A 74 1.17 -10.29 -1.35
C SER A 74 1.91 -10.71 -0.08
N VAL A 75 1.41 -10.31 1.07
CA VAL A 75 1.91 -10.78 2.38
C VAL A 75 1.76 -12.28 2.58
N ALA A 76 0.99 -12.97 1.76
CA ALA A 76 0.92 -14.44 1.72
C ALA A 76 2.31 -15.07 1.55
N ALA A 77 3.22 -14.41 0.79
CA ALA A 77 4.61 -14.85 0.63
C ALA A 77 5.43 -14.85 1.93
N ALA A 78 5.00 -14.09 2.94
CA ALA A 78 5.65 -14.01 4.25
C ALA A 78 4.93 -14.82 5.34
N GLY A 79 3.73 -15.33 5.05
CA GLY A 79 2.88 -16.02 6.04
C GLY A 79 2.43 -15.14 7.22
N ALA A 80 2.46 -13.82 7.06
CA ALA A 80 2.12 -12.86 8.10
C ALA A 80 1.56 -11.58 7.47
N PHE A 81 0.70 -10.86 8.19
CA PHE A 81 0.14 -9.58 7.75
C PHE A 81 1.01 -8.39 8.20
N LYS A 82 0.98 -7.29 7.44
CA LYS A 82 1.50 -6.01 7.92
C LYS A 82 0.74 -5.60 9.21
N PRO A 83 1.41 -5.06 10.23
CA PRO A 83 2.77 -4.55 10.24
C PRO A 83 3.84 -5.54 10.77
N HIS A 84 3.65 -6.85 10.67
CA HIS A 84 4.65 -7.83 11.13
C HIS A 84 5.96 -7.69 10.32
N VAL A 85 7.12 -7.71 10.99
CA VAL A 85 8.43 -7.49 10.37
C VAL A 85 8.74 -8.45 9.23
N ALA A 86 8.28 -9.69 9.31
CA ALA A 86 8.50 -10.71 8.27
C ALA A 86 8.00 -10.27 6.89
N THR A 87 6.91 -9.47 6.83
CA THR A 87 6.36 -8.99 5.55
C THR A 87 7.30 -8.03 4.85
N TYR A 88 7.89 -7.09 5.58
CA TYR A 88 8.86 -6.12 5.05
C TYR A 88 10.17 -6.79 4.67
N THR A 89 10.66 -7.71 5.51
CA THR A 89 11.87 -8.50 5.22
C THR A 89 11.68 -9.33 3.96
N LYS A 90 10.54 -10.00 3.81
CA LYS A 90 10.24 -10.79 2.63
C LYS A 90 10.15 -9.94 1.37
N ALA A 91 9.54 -8.74 1.47
CA ALA A 91 9.47 -7.79 0.36
C ALA A 91 10.87 -7.35 -0.09
N ALA A 92 11.76 -6.98 0.84
CA ALA A 92 13.14 -6.62 0.53
C ALA A 92 13.91 -7.75 -0.18
N GLN A 93 13.73 -8.99 0.28
CA GLN A 93 14.30 -10.18 -0.37
C GLN A 93 13.82 -10.37 -1.81
N ILE A 94 12.52 -10.20 -2.06
CA ILE A 94 11.92 -10.33 -3.39
C ILE A 94 12.40 -9.23 -4.33
N VAL A 95 12.45 -7.98 -3.85
CA VAL A 95 12.93 -6.83 -4.64
C VAL A 95 14.46 -6.88 -4.85
N GLY A 96 15.19 -7.56 -3.96
CA GLY A 96 16.63 -7.76 -4.08
C GLY A 96 17.48 -6.54 -3.70
N VAL A 97 17.01 -5.74 -2.71
CA VAL A 97 17.73 -4.57 -2.20
C VAL A 97 17.78 -4.59 -0.67
N ALA A 98 18.67 -3.81 -0.06
CA ALA A 98 18.74 -3.69 1.39
C ALA A 98 17.53 -2.91 1.94
N MET A 99 17.13 -3.20 3.19
CA MET A 99 15.97 -2.57 3.83
C MET A 99 16.06 -1.03 3.83
N ASN A 100 17.23 -0.48 4.11
CA ASN A 100 17.47 0.96 4.17
C ASN A 100 17.49 1.65 2.78
N GLU A 101 17.48 0.89 1.70
CA GLU A 101 17.35 1.38 0.33
C GLU A 101 15.89 1.46 -0.13
N ILE A 102 14.95 0.95 0.67
CA ILE A 102 13.51 0.97 0.37
C ILE A 102 12.86 2.18 1.04
N LEU A 103 12.15 2.99 0.25
CA LEU A 103 11.18 3.96 0.74
C LEU A 103 9.78 3.33 0.70
N PHE A 104 9.24 2.98 1.86
CA PHE A 104 7.90 2.45 1.99
C PHE A 104 6.88 3.61 2.02
N VAL A 105 5.95 3.62 1.08
CA VAL A 105 4.98 4.70 0.92
C VAL A 105 3.60 4.21 1.34
N ALA A 106 2.97 4.86 2.32
CA ALA A 106 1.65 4.46 2.80
C ALA A 106 0.82 5.65 3.29
N ASN A 107 -0.49 5.43 3.34
CA ASN A 107 -1.49 6.39 3.87
C ASN A 107 -2.01 5.96 5.27
N HIS A 108 -1.47 4.90 5.85
CA HIS A 108 -1.78 4.45 7.21
C HIS A 108 -0.54 4.52 8.09
N ALA A 109 -0.67 5.15 9.26
CA ALA A 109 0.44 5.34 10.17
C ALA A 109 1.07 4.00 10.61
N PHE A 110 0.26 2.97 10.89
CA PHE A 110 0.77 1.67 11.33
C PHE A 110 1.67 1.00 10.27
N ASP A 111 1.39 1.20 8.98
CA ASP A 111 2.21 0.68 7.88
C ASP A 111 3.60 1.35 7.85
N CYS A 112 3.63 2.69 7.98
CA CYS A 112 4.89 3.44 8.06
C CYS A 112 5.70 3.06 9.30
N VAL A 113 5.02 2.92 10.46
CA VAL A 113 5.65 2.49 11.72
C VAL A 113 6.26 1.09 11.57
N GLY A 114 5.53 0.14 10.98
CA GLY A 114 6.02 -1.21 10.73
C GLY A 114 7.23 -1.24 9.79
N ALA A 115 7.20 -0.46 8.71
CA ALA A 115 8.31 -0.34 7.76
C ALA A 115 9.56 0.27 8.43
N LYS A 116 9.39 1.34 9.20
CA LYS A 116 10.49 1.97 9.98
C LYS A 116 11.07 1.02 11.02
N ALA A 117 10.23 0.31 11.76
CA ALA A 117 10.67 -0.69 12.74
C ALA A 117 11.46 -1.85 12.09
N ALA A 118 11.14 -2.19 10.84
CA ALA A 118 11.85 -3.18 10.05
C ALA A 118 13.17 -2.66 9.44
N GLY A 119 13.46 -1.34 9.51
CA GLY A 119 14.68 -0.73 8.97
C GLY A 119 14.55 -0.07 7.60
N MET A 120 13.34 0.08 7.08
CA MET A 120 13.07 0.84 5.86
C MET A 120 12.99 2.35 6.15
N LYS A 121 13.08 3.17 5.10
CA LYS A 121 12.58 4.55 5.12
C LYS A 121 11.07 4.52 4.90
N ALA A 122 10.35 5.56 5.36
CA ALA A 122 8.91 5.66 5.18
C ALA A 122 8.47 7.06 4.75
N ALA A 123 7.54 7.11 3.79
CA ALA A 123 6.80 8.30 3.42
C ALA A 123 5.32 8.12 3.75
N PHE A 124 4.75 9.08 4.47
CA PHE A 124 3.32 9.09 4.79
C PHE A 124 2.58 10.00 3.82
N ILE A 125 1.58 9.44 3.12
CA ILE A 125 0.69 10.21 2.23
C ILE A 125 -0.50 10.71 3.04
N ASP A 126 -0.51 11.98 3.41
CA ASP A 126 -1.55 12.59 4.25
C ASP A 126 -2.71 13.19 3.42
N ARG A 127 -3.37 12.37 2.60
CA ARG A 127 -4.55 12.79 1.81
C ARG A 127 -5.71 13.33 2.65
N ARG A 128 -5.78 12.91 3.91
CA ARG A 128 -6.92 13.21 4.78
C ARG A 128 -6.64 14.37 5.74
N LYS A 129 -5.45 14.97 5.66
CA LYS A 129 -4.97 16.05 6.58
C LYS A 129 -5.18 15.65 8.05
N ARG A 130 -4.78 14.42 8.39
CA ARG A 130 -4.85 13.87 9.74
C ARG A 130 -3.46 13.78 10.32
N PRO A 131 -3.25 14.14 11.59
CA PRO A 131 -1.93 14.01 12.20
C PRO A 131 -1.48 12.54 12.17
N PHE A 132 -0.21 12.33 11.87
CA PHE A 132 0.40 10.99 11.88
C PHE A 132 0.25 10.30 13.26
N GLY A 133 0.29 11.08 14.32
CA GLY A 133 0.19 10.59 15.70
C GLY A 133 1.55 10.43 16.37
N LYS A 134 1.50 10.17 17.68
CA LYS A 134 2.69 9.98 18.53
C LYS A 134 3.10 8.51 18.55
N TRP A 135 3.75 8.04 17.49
CA TRP A 135 4.27 6.68 17.37
C TRP A 135 5.76 6.64 17.73
N PRO A 136 6.29 5.46 18.13
CA PRO A 136 7.72 5.29 18.41
C PRO A 136 8.63 5.60 17.22
N TYR A 137 8.11 5.37 16.00
CA TYR A 137 8.77 5.68 14.74
C TYR A 137 7.97 6.73 13.99
N GLN A 138 8.66 7.75 13.50
CA GLN A 138 8.08 8.78 12.65
C GLN A 138 8.48 8.55 11.18
N PRO A 139 7.69 8.93 10.19
CA PRO A 139 8.07 8.84 8.79
C PRO A 139 9.22 9.81 8.48
N ASP A 140 10.02 9.48 7.47
CA ASP A 140 11.12 10.34 7.00
C ASP A 140 10.59 11.52 6.20
N MET A 141 9.40 11.40 5.61
CA MET A 141 8.69 12.48 4.91
C MET A 141 7.18 12.33 5.04
N ILE A 142 6.50 13.46 5.02
CA ILE A 142 5.03 13.56 4.97
C ILE A 142 4.69 14.43 3.77
N VAL A 143 3.85 13.91 2.89
CA VAL A 143 3.41 14.58 1.66
C VAL A 143 1.90 14.46 1.50
N ALA A 144 1.27 15.40 0.81
CA ALA A 144 -0.19 15.40 0.64
C ALA A 144 -0.66 14.31 -0.33
N ASP A 145 0.13 14.03 -1.37
CA ASP A 145 -0.22 13.11 -2.45
C ASP A 145 1.03 12.57 -3.18
N PHE A 146 0.82 11.76 -4.21
CA PHE A 146 1.91 11.22 -5.01
C PHE A 146 2.56 12.23 -5.96
N ALA A 147 1.86 13.31 -6.33
CA ALA A 147 2.47 14.36 -7.14
C ALA A 147 3.58 15.06 -6.34
N GLU A 148 3.28 15.45 -5.09
CA GLU A 148 4.27 16.04 -4.19
C GLU A 148 5.43 15.06 -3.89
N LEU A 149 5.11 13.76 -3.64
CA LEU A 149 6.13 12.74 -3.46
C LEU A 149 7.09 12.68 -4.65
N ALA A 150 6.55 12.64 -5.87
CA ALA A 150 7.33 12.58 -7.09
C ALA A 150 8.15 13.85 -7.34
N GLU A 151 7.72 15.02 -6.89
CA GLU A 151 8.49 16.26 -6.94
C GLU A 151 9.68 16.23 -5.99
N GLN A 152 9.48 15.77 -4.75
CA GLN A 152 10.54 15.70 -3.74
C GLN A 152 11.61 14.63 -4.04
N LEU A 153 11.27 13.60 -4.83
CA LEU A 153 12.16 12.48 -5.18
C LEU A 153 12.79 12.60 -6.59
N SER A 154 12.55 13.70 -7.30
CA SER A 154 13.00 13.90 -8.69
C SER A 154 14.38 14.49 -8.80
#